data_abc80d8736cce731daa46f4261b947e7
#
_entry.id   abc80d8736cce731daa46f4261b947e7
#
_cell.length_a   1.000
_cell.length_b   1.000
_cell.length_c   1.000
_cell.angle_alpha   90.00
_cell.angle_beta   90.00
_cell.angle_gamma   90.00
#
_symmetry.space_group_name_H-M   'P 1'
#
loop_
_entity.id
_entity.type
_entity.pdbx_description
1 polymer ?
#
loop_
_entity_poly.entity_id
_entity_poly.type
_entity_poly.pdbx_seq_one_letter_code
_entity_poly.pdbx_strand_id
1 'polypeptide(L)'
;MATINIDATDFESTITDNDIVLVDFWADWCGPCKRFAPVYEKVSEDNKEIVFAKLDTDANQELSQGLGIEGIPTLMAFREGVLVFNQAGALPGPALKQVVQAVKDLDMEAVHAQVAKLQAEHGAH
;
A
#
# COMPACT_ATOMS: atom_id res chain seq x y z
N MET A 1 -17.29 0.32 -8.17
CA MET A 1 -15.86 0.00 -8.04
C MET A 1 -15.34 0.47 -6.71
N ALA A 2 -14.60 -0.38 -6.00
CA ALA A 2 -14.17 -0.07 -4.63
C ALA A 2 -12.74 0.50 -4.56
N THR A 3 -11.99 0.50 -5.67
CA THR A 3 -10.68 1.15 -5.72
C THR A 3 -10.82 2.65 -5.97
N ILE A 4 -9.88 3.43 -5.43
CA ILE A 4 -9.83 4.89 -5.66
C ILE A 4 -8.47 5.27 -6.26
N ASN A 5 -8.48 6.25 -7.14
CA ASN A 5 -7.24 6.81 -7.68
C ASN A 5 -6.80 7.97 -6.79
N ILE A 6 -5.55 7.95 -6.37
CA ILE A 6 -4.95 9.03 -5.59
C ILE A 6 -3.70 9.55 -6.29
N ASP A 7 -3.28 10.75 -5.93
CA ASP A 7 -2.03 11.35 -6.40
C ASP A 7 -1.14 11.70 -5.20
N ALA A 8 0.01 12.32 -5.48
CA ALA A 8 0.96 12.70 -4.44
C ALA A 8 0.35 13.65 -3.40
N THR A 9 -0.59 14.51 -3.82
CA THR A 9 -1.27 15.46 -2.93
C THR A 9 -2.13 14.75 -1.88
N ASP A 10 -2.76 13.64 -2.28
CA ASP A 10 -3.70 12.89 -1.43
C ASP A 10 -3.04 11.77 -0.63
N PHE A 11 -1.79 11.42 -0.96
CA PHE A 11 -1.15 10.21 -0.44
C PHE A 11 -1.09 10.18 1.08
N GLU A 12 -0.54 11.24 1.68
CA GLU A 12 -0.37 11.30 3.14
C GLU A 12 -1.71 11.29 3.87
N SER A 13 -2.66 12.12 3.45
CA SER A 13 -3.97 12.19 4.10
C SER A 13 -4.74 10.87 3.98
N THR A 14 -4.65 10.20 2.82
CA THR A 14 -5.30 8.89 2.64
C THR A 14 -4.78 7.90 3.66
N ILE A 15 -3.47 7.86 3.88
CA ILE A 15 -2.83 6.93 4.82
C ILE A 15 -3.16 7.28 6.26
N THR A 16 -3.15 8.55 6.63
CA THR A 16 -3.35 8.98 8.02
C THR A 16 -4.82 8.97 8.45
N ASP A 17 -5.74 9.18 7.51
CA ASP A 17 -7.16 9.30 7.81
C ASP A 17 -7.91 7.96 7.83
N ASN A 18 -7.24 6.85 7.50
CA ASN A 18 -7.86 5.53 7.41
C ASN A 18 -7.03 4.49 8.17
N ASP A 19 -7.71 3.52 8.78
CA ASP A 19 -7.07 2.47 9.57
C ASP A 19 -6.18 1.58 8.70
N ILE A 20 -6.73 1.05 7.61
CA ILE A 20 -6.01 0.16 6.68
C ILE A 20 -6.10 0.73 5.28
N VAL A 21 -4.93 0.90 4.63
CA VAL A 21 -4.84 1.40 3.26
C VAL A 21 -3.86 0.53 2.49
N LEU A 22 -4.30 0.04 1.35
CA LEU A 22 -3.40 -0.57 0.37
C LEU A 22 -3.20 0.43 -0.77
N VAL A 23 -1.99 0.47 -1.32
CA VAL A 23 -1.67 1.32 -2.46
C VAL A 23 -0.99 0.48 -3.54
N ASP A 24 -1.60 0.46 -4.72
CA ASP A 24 -1.06 -0.17 -5.94
C ASP A 24 -0.36 0.90 -6.77
N PHE A 25 0.97 0.82 -6.85
CA PHE A 25 1.79 1.71 -7.68
C PHE A 25 1.89 1.08 -9.07
N TRP A 26 1.38 1.77 -10.07
CA TRP A 26 1.20 1.22 -11.43
C TRP A 26 1.58 2.22 -12.51
N ALA A 27 1.59 1.76 -13.77
CA ALA A 27 1.73 2.62 -14.95
C ALA A 27 0.97 2.00 -16.14
N ASP A 28 0.54 2.83 -17.06
CA ASP A 28 -0.25 2.40 -18.22
C ASP A 28 0.49 1.40 -19.14
N TRP A 29 1.80 1.57 -19.28
CA TRP A 29 2.63 0.74 -20.15
C TRP A 29 2.99 -0.62 -19.54
N CYS A 30 2.66 -0.84 -18.28
CA CYS A 30 3.10 -2.00 -17.51
C CYS A 30 2.13 -3.18 -17.69
N GLY A 31 2.58 -4.23 -18.38
CA GLY A 31 1.78 -5.44 -18.58
C GLY A 31 1.35 -6.13 -17.30
N PRO A 32 2.27 -6.40 -16.36
CA PRO A 32 1.91 -6.99 -15.06
C PRO A 32 0.92 -6.15 -14.26
N CYS A 33 1.01 -4.81 -14.36
CA CYS A 33 0.05 -3.91 -13.71
C CYS A 33 -1.37 -4.12 -14.23
N LYS A 34 -1.49 -4.31 -15.55
CA LYS A 34 -2.79 -4.55 -16.19
C LYS A 34 -3.40 -5.89 -15.79
N ARG A 35 -2.56 -6.90 -15.59
CA ARG A 35 -3.02 -8.21 -15.10
C ARG A 35 -3.42 -8.15 -13.62
N PHE A 36 -2.74 -7.34 -12.84
CA PHE A 36 -3.02 -7.18 -11.41
C PHE A 36 -4.28 -6.35 -11.15
N ALA A 37 -4.59 -5.38 -12.00
CA ALA A 37 -5.70 -4.46 -11.81
C ALA A 37 -7.05 -5.15 -11.50
N PRO A 38 -7.50 -6.16 -12.28
CA PRO A 38 -8.78 -6.81 -11.97
C PRO A 38 -8.72 -7.64 -10.68
N VAL A 39 -7.58 -8.20 -10.33
CA VAL A 39 -7.39 -8.93 -9.07
C VAL A 39 -7.55 -7.96 -7.89
N TYR A 40 -6.90 -6.82 -7.97
CA TYR A 40 -6.95 -5.78 -6.95
C TYR A 40 -8.37 -5.25 -6.77
N GLU A 41 -9.04 -4.94 -7.87
CA GLU A 41 -10.43 -4.48 -7.86
C GLU A 41 -11.36 -5.48 -7.20
N LYS A 42 -11.24 -6.75 -7.56
CA LYS A 42 -12.10 -7.81 -7.02
C LYS A 42 -11.92 -7.96 -5.52
N VAL A 43 -10.68 -7.99 -5.04
CA VAL A 43 -10.41 -8.11 -3.61
C VAL A 43 -10.91 -6.86 -2.86
N SER A 44 -10.82 -5.68 -3.47
CA SER A 44 -11.35 -4.46 -2.87
C SER A 44 -12.86 -4.52 -2.64
N GLU A 45 -13.59 -5.14 -3.55
CA GLU A 45 -15.05 -5.28 -3.41
C GLU A 45 -15.45 -6.17 -2.24
N ASP A 46 -14.60 -7.13 -1.89
CA ASP A 46 -14.82 -8.03 -0.75
C ASP A 46 -14.35 -7.44 0.59
N ASN A 47 -13.71 -6.28 0.58
CA ASN A 47 -13.10 -5.66 1.77
C ASN A 47 -13.36 -4.14 1.77
N LYS A 48 -14.63 -3.75 1.72
CA LYS A 48 -15.03 -2.33 1.56
C LYS A 48 -14.66 -1.46 2.75
N GLU A 49 -14.36 -2.06 3.89
CA GLU A 49 -13.88 -1.35 5.08
C GLU A 49 -12.41 -0.89 4.95
N ILE A 50 -11.70 -1.41 3.96
CA ILE A 50 -10.31 -1.07 3.67
C ILE A 50 -10.27 -0.14 2.46
N VAL A 51 -9.38 0.86 2.50
CA VAL A 51 -9.12 1.71 1.33
C VAL A 51 -8.14 0.99 0.40
N PHE A 52 -8.57 0.75 -0.82
CA PHE A 52 -7.73 0.21 -1.89
C PHE A 52 -7.44 1.34 -2.87
N ALA A 53 -6.27 1.95 -2.74
CA ALA A 53 -5.86 3.10 -3.56
C ALA A 53 -4.98 2.66 -4.70
N LYS A 54 -5.01 3.43 -5.79
CA LYS A 54 -4.14 3.24 -6.96
C LYS A 54 -3.40 4.54 -7.22
N LEU A 55 -2.11 4.46 -7.48
CA LEU A 55 -1.28 5.63 -7.72
C LEU A 55 -0.44 5.43 -8.98
N ASP A 56 -0.68 6.29 -9.97
CA ASP A 56 0.05 6.28 -11.24
C ASP A 56 1.47 6.82 -11.04
N THR A 57 2.47 5.97 -11.22
CA THR A 57 3.87 6.34 -11.00
C THR A 57 4.37 7.36 -12.02
N ASP A 58 3.88 7.31 -13.26
CA ASP A 58 4.29 8.26 -14.29
C ASP A 58 3.78 9.67 -14.00
N ALA A 59 2.58 9.77 -13.45
CA ALA A 59 1.99 11.05 -13.06
C ALA A 59 2.53 11.58 -11.72
N ASN A 60 3.20 10.72 -10.93
CA ASN A 60 3.69 11.04 -9.59
C ASN A 60 5.12 10.55 -9.39
N GLN A 61 6.01 10.96 -10.30
CA GLN A 61 7.39 10.45 -10.35
C GLN A 61 8.21 10.81 -9.11
N GLU A 62 8.08 12.03 -8.62
CA GLU A 62 8.85 12.48 -7.46
C GLU A 62 8.49 11.68 -6.21
N LEU A 63 7.20 11.48 -5.96
CA LEU A 63 6.75 10.66 -4.83
C LEU A 63 7.23 9.22 -4.98
N SER A 64 7.07 8.65 -6.17
CA SER A 64 7.44 7.26 -6.44
C SER A 64 8.93 7.03 -6.22
N GLN A 65 9.77 7.93 -6.69
CA GLN A 65 11.22 7.88 -6.45
C GLN A 65 11.56 8.04 -4.97
N GLY A 66 10.91 8.98 -4.29
CA GLY A 66 11.10 9.20 -2.86
C GLY A 66 10.74 8.01 -2.00
N LEU A 67 9.76 7.21 -2.44
CA LEU A 67 9.36 5.98 -1.77
C LEU A 67 10.20 4.77 -2.16
N GLY A 68 11.14 4.94 -3.08
CA GLY A 68 12.02 3.86 -3.53
C GLY A 68 11.34 2.83 -4.44
N ILE A 69 10.31 3.25 -5.17
CA ILE A 69 9.62 2.36 -6.11
C ILE A 69 10.51 2.11 -7.32
N GLU A 70 10.99 0.88 -7.49
CA GLU A 70 11.85 0.48 -8.61
C GLU A 70 11.12 -0.40 -9.61
N GLY A 71 10.38 -1.38 -9.13
CA GLY A 71 9.58 -2.27 -9.97
C GLY A 71 8.09 -1.99 -9.82
N ILE A 72 7.32 -2.20 -10.89
CA ILE A 72 5.86 -2.07 -10.85
C ILE A 72 5.20 -3.31 -11.45
N PRO A 73 4.01 -3.70 -10.94
CA PRO A 73 3.34 -3.03 -9.83
C PRO A 73 4.09 -3.22 -8.52
N THR A 74 3.99 -2.27 -7.62
CA THR A 74 4.41 -2.42 -6.23
C THR A 74 3.19 -2.23 -5.35
N LEU A 75 3.00 -3.13 -4.41
CA LEU A 75 1.94 -3.04 -3.43
C LEU A 75 2.50 -2.65 -2.08
N MET A 76 1.98 -1.57 -1.51
CA MET A 76 2.24 -1.20 -0.13
C MET A 76 0.95 -1.33 0.68
N ALA A 77 1.07 -1.73 1.93
CA ALA A 77 -0.05 -1.71 2.88
C ALA A 77 0.35 -0.90 4.10
N PHE A 78 -0.56 -0.07 4.54
CA PHE A 78 -0.40 0.78 5.72
C PHE A 78 -1.48 0.43 6.73
N ARG A 79 -1.12 0.37 8.00
CA ARG A 79 -2.08 0.23 9.07
C ARG A 79 -1.79 1.24 10.16
N GLU A 80 -2.81 2.02 10.54
CA GLU A 80 -2.69 3.11 11.50
C GLU A 80 -1.51 4.04 11.17
N GLY A 81 -1.36 4.34 9.87
CA GLY A 81 -0.30 5.22 9.37
C GLY A 81 1.08 4.57 9.23
N VAL A 82 1.23 3.30 9.57
CA VAL A 82 2.51 2.59 9.53
C VAL A 82 2.59 1.70 8.30
N LEU A 83 3.69 1.79 7.54
CA LEU A 83 3.95 0.88 6.41
C LEU A 83 4.26 -0.50 6.97
N VAL A 84 3.36 -1.47 6.70
CA VAL A 84 3.47 -2.83 7.24
C VAL A 84 3.74 -3.89 6.18
N PHE A 85 3.62 -3.54 4.89
CA PHE A 85 3.89 -4.46 3.79
C PHE A 85 4.35 -3.68 2.57
N ASN A 86 5.36 -4.19 1.86
CA ASN A 86 5.90 -3.56 0.66
C ASN A 86 6.51 -4.64 -0.23
N GLN A 87 5.92 -4.88 -1.39
CA GLN A 87 6.42 -5.91 -2.30
C GLN A 87 6.18 -5.53 -3.76
N ALA A 88 7.21 -5.67 -4.58
CA ALA A 88 7.12 -5.52 -6.03
C ALA A 88 6.59 -6.82 -6.65
N GLY A 89 5.87 -6.67 -7.75
CA GLY A 89 5.35 -7.79 -8.53
C GLY A 89 3.84 -7.98 -8.37
N ALA A 90 3.22 -8.49 -9.43
CA ALA A 90 1.78 -8.77 -9.43
C ALA A 90 1.50 -10.01 -8.58
N LEU A 91 0.64 -9.85 -7.57
CA LEU A 91 0.24 -10.97 -6.72
C LEU A 91 -0.99 -11.66 -7.31
N PRO A 92 -1.05 -13.01 -7.27
CA PRO A 92 -2.30 -13.71 -7.55
C PRO A 92 -3.33 -13.41 -6.47
N GLY A 93 -4.63 -13.59 -6.82
CA GLY A 93 -5.73 -13.32 -5.90
C GLY A 93 -5.59 -13.93 -4.52
N PRO A 94 -5.29 -15.25 -4.41
CA PRO A 94 -5.11 -15.87 -3.09
C PRO A 94 -4.00 -15.24 -2.25
N ALA A 95 -2.88 -14.85 -2.89
CA ALA A 95 -1.78 -14.20 -2.19
C ALA A 95 -2.17 -12.81 -1.70
N LEU A 96 -2.90 -12.04 -2.52
CA LEU A 96 -3.39 -10.72 -2.12
C LEU A 96 -4.36 -10.84 -0.93
N LYS A 97 -5.25 -11.83 -0.96
CA LYS A 97 -6.16 -12.08 0.16
C LYS A 97 -5.42 -12.41 1.45
N GLN A 98 -4.32 -13.17 1.35
CA GLN A 98 -3.47 -13.46 2.50
C GLN A 98 -2.81 -12.22 3.07
N VAL A 99 -2.33 -11.31 2.21
CA VAL A 99 -1.77 -10.03 2.63
C VAL A 99 -2.82 -9.21 3.39
N VAL A 100 -4.01 -9.08 2.83
CA VAL A 100 -5.12 -8.35 3.47
C VAL A 100 -5.42 -8.93 4.85
N GLN A 101 -5.53 -10.25 4.96
CA GLN A 101 -5.82 -10.90 6.23
C GLN A 101 -4.68 -10.70 7.23
N ALA A 102 -3.44 -10.82 6.79
CA ALA A 102 -2.27 -10.61 7.65
C ALA A 102 -2.23 -9.18 8.22
N VAL A 103 -2.57 -8.19 7.38
CA VAL A 103 -2.62 -6.79 7.82
C VAL A 103 -3.74 -6.58 8.85
N LYS A 104 -4.91 -7.19 8.63
CA LYS A 104 -6.02 -7.14 9.60
C LYS A 104 -5.66 -7.77 10.93
N ASP A 105 -4.87 -8.83 10.91
CA ASP A 105 -4.53 -9.63 12.10
C ASP A 105 -3.33 -9.09 12.88
N LEU A 106 -2.68 -8.02 12.42
CA LEU A 106 -1.53 -7.45 13.09
C LEU A 106 -1.87 -6.98 14.52
N ASP A 107 -0.96 -7.27 15.45
CA ASP A 107 -0.98 -6.68 16.79
C ASP A 107 -0.39 -5.28 16.70
N MET A 108 -1.23 -4.27 16.60
CA MET A 108 -0.77 -2.89 16.40
C MET A 108 -0.11 -2.29 17.63
N GLU A 109 -0.40 -2.78 18.81
CA GLU A 109 0.33 -2.38 20.00
C GLU A 109 1.81 -2.75 19.88
N ALA A 110 2.08 -3.99 19.45
CA ALA A 110 3.44 -4.48 19.21
C ALA A 110 4.11 -3.71 18.05
N VAL A 111 3.38 -3.44 16.97
CA VAL A 111 3.90 -2.69 15.82
C VAL A 111 4.30 -1.27 16.25
N HIS A 112 3.44 -0.57 16.98
CA HIS A 112 3.75 0.79 17.45
C HIS A 112 4.92 0.80 18.43
N ALA A 113 5.04 -0.21 19.30
CA ALA A 113 6.18 -0.34 20.19
C ALA A 113 7.49 -0.52 19.41
N GLN A 114 7.47 -1.32 18.33
CA GLN A 114 8.63 -1.52 17.48
C GLN A 114 9.02 -0.25 16.74
N VAL A 115 8.04 0.50 16.21
CA VAL A 115 8.28 1.77 15.52
C VAL A 115 8.89 2.78 16.50
N ALA A 116 8.35 2.89 17.72
CA ALA A 116 8.87 3.78 18.73
C ALA A 116 10.32 3.43 19.11
N LYS A 117 10.64 2.14 19.21
CA LYS A 117 11.99 1.66 19.47
C LYS A 117 12.96 2.06 18.37
N LEU A 118 12.57 1.86 17.09
CA LEU A 118 13.39 2.24 15.95
C LEU A 118 13.62 3.75 15.88
N GLN A 119 12.58 4.54 16.16
CA GLN A 119 12.70 6.00 16.21
C GLN A 119 13.64 6.46 17.32
N ALA A 120 13.57 5.83 18.49
CA ALA A 120 14.45 6.14 19.61
C ALA A 120 15.91 5.81 19.26
N GLU A 121 16.17 4.68 18.60
CA GLU A 121 17.51 4.29 18.15
C GLU A 121 18.06 5.28 17.13
N HIS A 122 17.25 5.74 16.16
CA HIS A 122 17.65 6.70 15.16
C HIS A 122 17.77 8.13 15.72
N GLY A 123 16.95 8.46 16.69
CA GLY A 123 16.98 9.78 17.35
C GLY A 123 18.13 10.00 18.31
N ALA A 124 18.88 8.94 18.65
CA ALA A 124 19.99 9.00 19.57
C ALA A 124 21.31 9.50 18.96
N HIS A 125 21.28 9.86 17.67
CA HIS A 125 22.48 10.33 16.94
C HIS A 125 22.62 11.83 16.95
#